data_5b97cbfad2c540f61a75ba8eefd9253d
#
_entry.id   5b97cbfad2c540f61a75ba8eefd9253d
#
_cell.length_a   1.000
_cell.length_b   1.000
_cell.length_c   1.000
_cell.angle_alpha   90.00
_cell.angle_beta   90.00
_cell.angle_gamma   90.00
#
_symmetry.space_group_name_H-M   'P 1'
#
loop_
_entity.id
_entity.type
_entity.pdbx_description
1 polymer ?
#
loop_
_entity_poly.entity_id
_entity_poly.type
_entity_poly.pdbx_seq_one_letter_code
_entity_poly.pdbx_strand_id
1 'polypeptide(L)'
;MSELASPLSPILYLMVCAAPPAQQTQEVVPLLQVAGWDVCVIATPQASRWMNTEAIANLSGHLVRTDYKLPGEADPLPKADAMLVMPATFNTINKWAQGIGDTLVTSILCEALGRGTPPIVTVPCLKMDLVRHPAFSRSIALLREWGIHVLHEPERYPSPLMVPLNEILATLLEVTHSNG
;
A
#
# COMPACT_ATOMS: atom_id res chain seq x y z
N MET A 1 -6.70 17.90 36.41
CA MET A 1 -6.83 18.30 35.00
C MET A 1 -6.40 17.07 34.20
N SER A 2 -7.39 16.34 33.68
CA SER A 2 -7.12 15.16 32.83
C SER A 2 -6.63 15.65 31.47
N GLU A 3 -5.36 15.40 31.15
CA GLU A 3 -4.87 15.49 29.76
C GLU A 3 -5.70 14.52 28.94
N LEU A 4 -6.57 15.05 28.12
CA LEU A 4 -7.22 14.29 27.06
C LEU A 4 -6.09 13.87 26.11
N ALA A 5 -5.65 12.62 26.21
CA ALA A 5 -4.76 12.01 25.24
C ALA A 5 -5.38 12.23 23.87
N SER A 6 -4.69 12.95 22.99
CA SER A 6 -5.09 13.06 21.59
C SER A 6 -5.30 11.65 21.06
N PRO A 7 -6.37 11.38 20.31
CA PRO A 7 -6.56 10.08 19.71
C PRO A 7 -5.30 9.74 18.89
N LEU A 8 -4.75 8.55 19.12
CA LEU A 8 -3.59 8.07 18.37
C LEU A 8 -3.96 8.09 16.88
N SER A 9 -3.07 8.63 16.05
CA SER A 9 -3.27 8.62 14.60
C SER A 9 -3.45 7.17 14.11
N PRO A 10 -4.41 6.91 13.22
CA PRO A 10 -4.58 5.58 12.64
C PRO A 10 -3.34 5.15 11.85
N ILE A 11 -3.03 3.88 11.92
CA ILE A 11 -1.83 3.29 11.31
C ILE A 11 -2.12 2.95 9.84
N LEU A 12 -1.33 3.52 8.93
CA LEU A 12 -1.36 3.20 7.51
C LEU A 12 -0.14 2.37 7.11
N TYR A 13 -0.35 1.16 6.58
CA TYR A 13 0.71 0.46 5.88
C TYR A 13 0.80 0.96 4.44
N LEU A 14 1.85 1.71 4.12
CA LEU A 14 2.19 2.09 2.75
C LEU A 14 3.07 1.01 2.13
N MET A 15 2.47 0.19 1.25
CA MET A 15 3.15 -0.89 0.56
C MET A 15 3.66 -0.42 -0.79
N VAL A 16 4.98 -0.45 -0.98
CA VAL A 16 5.67 0.11 -2.14
C VAL A 16 6.25 -1.00 -3.01
N CYS A 17 5.80 -1.06 -4.28
CA CYS A 17 6.33 -1.99 -5.27
C CYS A 17 7.27 -1.28 -6.25
N ALA A 18 8.10 -2.05 -6.97
CA ALA A 18 9.15 -1.53 -7.85
C ALA A 18 8.59 -0.97 -9.17
N ALA A 19 8.04 0.22 -9.12
CA ALA A 19 7.70 1.08 -10.25
C ALA A 19 8.32 2.47 -10.06
N PRO A 20 8.51 3.30 -11.11
CA PRO A 20 9.21 4.58 -10.99
C PRO A 20 8.75 5.48 -9.84
N PRO A 21 7.44 5.58 -9.50
CA PRO A 21 6.99 6.39 -8.37
C PRO A 21 7.49 5.92 -6.99
N ALA A 22 8.07 4.71 -6.86
CA ALA A 22 8.69 4.28 -5.61
C ALA A 22 9.81 5.24 -5.14
N GLN A 23 10.48 5.92 -6.07
CA GLN A 23 11.50 6.93 -5.76
C GLN A 23 10.92 8.17 -5.06
N GLN A 24 9.63 8.42 -5.21
CA GLN A 24 8.91 9.56 -4.62
C GLN A 24 8.31 9.25 -3.24
N THR A 25 8.53 8.06 -2.70
CA THR A 25 7.97 7.66 -1.40
C THR A 25 8.37 8.62 -0.28
N GLN A 26 9.60 9.15 -0.32
CA GLN A 26 10.10 10.14 0.64
C GLN A 26 9.26 11.44 0.63
N GLU A 27 8.70 11.81 -0.51
CA GLU A 27 7.83 13.00 -0.68
C GLU A 27 6.39 12.69 -0.28
N VAL A 28 5.94 11.46 -0.50
CA VAL A 28 4.56 11.01 -0.21
C VAL A 28 4.31 10.80 1.29
N VAL A 29 5.28 10.25 2.03
CA VAL A 29 5.12 9.97 3.48
C VAL A 29 4.67 11.20 4.27
N PRO A 30 5.32 12.38 4.16
CA PRO A 30 4.87 13.57 4.90
C PRO A 30 3.46 14.02 4.51
N LEU A 31 3.05 13.83 3.27
CA LEU A 31 1.69 14.20 2.82
C LEU A 31 0.61 13.30 3.44
N LEU A 32 0.90 12.01 3.59
CA LEU A 32 0.03 11.07 4.30
C LEU A 32 -0.03 11.40 5.80
N GLN A 33 1.10 11.80 6.40
CA GLN A 33 1.15 12.23 7.81
C GLN A 33 0.34 13.51 8.05
N VAL A 34 0.43 14.50 7.16
CA VAL A 34 -0.40 15.71 7.21
C VAL A 34 -1.89 15.39 7.08
N ALA A 35 -2.24 14.32 6.35
CA ALA A 35 -3.61 13.81 6.25
C ALA A 35 -4.07 13.04 7.51
N GLY A 36 -3.22 12.92 8.54
CA GLY A 36 -3.56 12.33 9.84
C GLY A 36 -3.13 10.89 10.05
N TRP A 37 -2.37 10.30 9.14
CA TRP A 37 -1.91 8.92 9.24
C TRP A 37 -0.57 8.79 9.96
N ASP A 38 -0.43 7.76 10.80
CA ASP A 38 0.87 7.24 11.22
C ASP A 38 1.31 6.20 10.19
N VAL A 39 2.39 6.49 9.45
CA VAL A 39 2.75 5.76 8.22
C VAL A 39 3.86 4.76 8.47
N CYS A 40 3.58 3.48 8.26
CA CYS A 40 4.57 2.40 8.26
C CYS A 40 4.84 1.95 6.82
N VAL A 41 6.07 2.09 6.33
CA VAL A 41 6.43 1.72 4.96
C VAL A 41 6.92 0.29 4.88
N ILE A 42 6.32 -0.49 3.96
CA ILE A 42 6.72 -1.85 3.64
C ILE A 42 7.00 -1.92 2.14
N ALA A 43 8.23 -2.19 1.76
CA ALA A 43 8.65 -2.21 0.37
C ALA A 43 8.96 -3.63 -0.10
N THR A 44 8.70 -3.91 -1.38
CA THR A 44 9.24 -5.12 -1.99
C THR A 44 10.78 -5.05 -2.01
N PRO A 45 11.51 -6.17 -1.96
CA PRO A 45 12.97 -6.16 -2.00
C PRO A 45 13.53 -5.40 -3.21
N GLN A 46 12.86 -5.42 -4.35
CA GLN A 46 13.27 -4.64 -5.51
C GLN A 46 12.99 -3.15 -5.34
N ALA A 47 11.85 -2.76 -4.76
CA ALA A 47 11.51 -1.35 -4.54
C ALA A 47 12.48 -0.68 -3.56
N SER A 48 12.87 -1.38 -2.49
CA SER A 48 13.78 -0.84 -1.48
C SER A 48 15.12 -0.40 -2.05
N ARG A 49 15.57 -1.01 -3.15
CA ARG A 49 16.81 -0.64 -3.85
C ARG A 49 16.72 0.69 -4.60
N TRP A 50 15.52 1.20 -4.82
CA TRP A 50 15.25 2.47 -5.52
C TRP A 50 14.90 3.60 -4.56
N MET A 51 14.76 3.29 -3.27
CA MET A 51 14.30 4.20 -2.23
C MET A 51 15.44 4.55 -1.27
N ASN A 52 15.39 5.74 -0.68
CA ASN A 52 16.21 6.07 0.47
C ASN A 52 15.48 5.61 1.75
N THR A 53 15.65 4.33 2.10
CA THR A 53 14.95 3.70 3.23
C THR A 53 15.29 4.33 4.57
N GLU A 54 16.52 4.82 4.75
CA GLU A 54 16.95 5.52 5.98
C GLU A 54 16.24 6.87 6.14
N ALA A 55 16.20 7.68 5.07
CA ALA A 55 15.50 8.96 5.10
C ALA A 55 13.97 8.75 5.32
N ILE A 56 13.37 7.74 4.71
CA ILE A 56 11.95 7.39 4.90
C ILE A 56 11.71 6.94 6.34
N ALA A 57 12.58 6.13 6.93
CA ALA A 57 12.46 5.71 8.32
C ALA A 57 12.55 6.90 9.29
N ASN A 58 13.44 7.85 9.03
CA ASN A 58 13.55 9.07 9.83
C ASN A 58 12.30 9.97 9.72
N LEU A 59 11.67 10.04 8.54
CA LEU A 59 10.45 10.82 8.32
C LEU A 59 9.21 10.16 8.96
N SER A 60 9.08 8.85 8.79
CA SER A 60 7.91 8.11 9.28
C SER A 60 7.99 7.79 10.78
N GLY A 61 9.19 7.76 11.36
CA GLY A 61 9.41 7.27 12.73
C GLY A 61 9.41 5.74 12.85
N HIS A 62 9.27 5.02 11.74
CA HIS A 62 9.23 3.56 11.68
C HIS A 62 10.28 3.00 10.72
N LEU A 63 10.84 1.84 11.05
CA LEU A 63 11.75 1.15 10.13
C LEU A 63 11.01 0.76 8.83
N VAL A 64 11.64 0.98 7.68
CA VAL A 64 11.14 0.46 6.40
C VAL A 64 11.39 -1.04 6.36
N ARG A 65 10.31 -1.81 6.31
CA ARG A 65 10.40 -3.28 6.21
C ARG A 65 10.47 -3.73 4.76
N THR A 66 11.36 -4.68 4.51
CA THR A 66 11.57 -5.24 3.15
C THR A 66 11.52 -6.76 3.13
N ASP A 67 11.67 -7.39 4.30
CA ASP A 67 11.75 -8.83 4.43
C ASP A 67 11.07 -9.30 5.73
N TYR A 68 10.90 -10.60 5.85
CA TYR A 68 10.32 -11.24 7.02
C TYR A 68 11.21 -11.07 8.25
N LYS A 69 10.58 -10.99 9.42
CA LYS A 69 11.27 -11.15 10.69
C LYS A 69 11.67 -12.61 10.92
N LEU A 70 12.65 -12.83 11.78
CA LEU A 70 13.00 -14.18 12.19
C LEU A 70 11.88 -14.79 13.07
N PRO A 71 11.72 -16.12 13.04
CA PRO A 71 10.78 -16.79 13.92
C PRO A 71 11.04 -16.46 15.39
N GLY A 72 9.99 -16.06 16.11
CA GLY A 72 10.07 -15.69 17.52
C GLY A 72 10.36 -14.21 17.82
N GLU A 73 10.72 -13.41 16.82
CA GLU A 73 10.83 -11.95 16.96
C GLU A 73 9.45 -11.29 17.04
N ALA A 74 9.32 -10.25 17.86
CA ALA A 74 8.11 -9.42 17.89
C ALA A 74 7.92 -8.69 16.54
N ASP A 75 6.68 -8.36 16.18
CA ASP A 75 6.45 -7.52 15.01
C ASP A 75 6.97 -6.11 15.30
N PRO A 76 7.86 -5.56 14.47
CA PRO A 76 8.41 -4.23 14.69
C PRO A 76 7.44 -3.10 14.34
N LEU A 77 6.30 -3.39 13.71
CA LEU A 77 5.30 -2.40 13.33
C LEU A 77 4.00 -2.59 14.10
N PRO A 78 3.30 -1.51 14.45
CA PRO A 78 1.96 -1.57 15.02
C PRO A 78 0.97 -2.18 14.03
N LYS A 79 -0.19 -2.63 14.51
CA LYS A 79 -1.24 -3.19 13.65
C LYS A 79 -1.83 -2.10 12.76
N ALA A 80 -1.98 -2.39 11.46
CA ALA A 80 -2.55 -1.45 10.51
C ALA A 80 -4.06 -1.27 10.66
N ASP A 81 -4.53 -0.04 10.53
CA ASP A 81 -5.94 0.33 10.41
C ASP A 81 -6.39 0.43 8.93
N ALA A 82 -5.44 0.68 8.02
CA ALA A 82 -5.65 0.64 6.58
C ALA A 82 -4.35 0.24 5.85
N MET A 83 -4.50 -0.19 4.61
CA MET A 83 -3.36 -0.50 3.72
C MET A 83 -3.50 0.25 2.40
N LEU A 84 -2.40 0.88 1.96
CA LEU A 84 -2.28 1.53 0.65
C LEU A 84 -1.15 0.86 -0.13
N VAL A 85 -1.47 0.23 -1.25
CA VAL A 85 -0.48 -0.36 -2.16
C VAL A 85 -0.21 0.63 -3.29
N MET A 86 0.87 1.40 -3.17
CA MET A 86 1.20 2.48 -4.10
C MET A 86 2.71 2.71 -4.21
N PRO A 87 3.29 2.61 -5.41
CA PRO A 87 2.69 2.06 -6.62
C PRO A 87 2.52 0.55 -6.55
N ALA A 88 1.46 0.00 -7.17
CA ALA A 88 1.25 -1.44 -7.33
C ALA A 88 1.69 -1.90 -8.72
N THR A 89 2.57 -2.88 -8.79
CA THR A 89 3.09 -3.41 -10.07
C THR A 89 2.25 -4.56 -10.61
N PHE A 90 2.42 -4.86 -11.91
CA PHE A 90 1.84 -6.02 -12.57
C PHE A 90 2.09 -7.33 -11.82
N ASN A 91 3.33 -7.56 -11.40
CA ASN A 91 3.69 -8.78 -10.67
C ASN A 91 2.96 -8.88 -9.33
N THR A 92 2.96 -7.81 -8.53
CA THR A 92 2.31 -7.80 -7.23
C THR A 92 0.81 -8.03 -7.36
N ILE A 93 0.15 -7.34 -8.27
CA ILE A 93 -1.30 -7.49 -8.53
C ILE A 93 -1.65 -8.92 -8.94
N ASN A 94 -0.92 -9.49 -9.91
CA ASN A 94 -1.22 -10.84 -10.39
C ASN A 94 -0.89 -11.92 -9.34
N LYS A 95 0.22 -11.80 -8.62
CA LYS A 95 0.57 -12.73 -7.55
C LYS A 95 -0.45 -12.69 -6.42
N TRP A 96 -0.81 -11.51 -5.97
CA TRP A 96 -1.81 -11.33 -4.92
C TRP A 96 -3.16 -11.94 -5.30
N ALA A 97 -3.67 -11.65 -6.50
CA ALA A 97 -4.92 -12.23 -7.01
C ALA A 97 -4.89 -13.76 -7.17
N GLN A 98 -3.70 -14.36 -7.21
CA GLN A 98 -3.51 -15.81 -7.27
C GLN A 98 -3.12 -16.43 -5.91
N GLY A 99 -3.05 -15.64 -4.84
CA GLY A 99 -2.65 -16.11 -3.52
C GLY A 99 -1.17 -16.45 -3.39
N ILE A 100 -0.30 -15.84 -4.21
CA ILE A 100 1.16 -16.06 -4.18
C ILE A 100 1.80 -15.02 -3.26
N GLY A 101 2.18 -15.46 -2.05
CA GLY A 101 2.85 -14.65 -1.04
C GLY A 101 4.36 -14.91 -0.99
N ASP A 102 5.10 -14.54 -2.03
CA ASP A 102 6.54 -14.79 -2.14
C ASP A 102 7.42 -13.61 -1.71
N THR A 103 6.82 -12.51 -1.29
CA THR A 103 7.46 -11.37 -0.64
C THR A 103 6.70 -10.97 0.61
N LEU A 104 7.33 -10.19 1.50
CA LEU A 104 6.63 -9.68 2.69
C LEU A 104 5.36 -8.90 2.29
N VAL A 105 5.42 -8.06 1.26
CA VAL A 105 4.28 -7.29 0.74
C VAL A 105 3.13 -8.23 0.32
N THR A 106 3.40 -9.20 -0.56
CA THR A 106 2.36 -10.10 -1.07
C THR A 106 1.81 -11.03 0.02
N SER A 107 2.63 -11.45 0.97
CA SER A 107 2.17 -12.25 2.12
C SER A 107 1.21 -11.48 3.01
N ILE A 108 1.57 -10.26 3.40
CA ILE A 108 0.69 -9.41 4.22
C ILE A 108 -0.63 -9.13 3.50
N LEU A 109 -0.58 -8.87 2.19
CA LEU A 109 -1.78 -8.63 1.38
C LEU A 109 -2.68 -9.88 1.29
N CYS A 110 -2.10 -11.06 1.11
CA CYS A 110 -2.84 -12.34 1.11
C CYS A 110 -3.48 -12.61 2.48
N GLU A 111 -2.75 -12.39 3.57
CA GLU A 111 -3.27 -12.54 4.93
C GLU A 111 -4.39 -11.54 5.24
N ALA A 112 -4.23 -10.27 4.86
CA ALA A 112 -5.25 -9.23 5.07
C ALA A 112 -6.52 -9.55 4.29
N LEU A 113 -6.39 -9.99 3.04
CA LEU A 113 -7.51 -10.44 2.23
C LEU A 113 -8.24 -11.64 2.87
N GLY A 114 -7.50 -12.62 3.37
CA GLY A 114 -8.07 -13.79 4.06
C GLY A 114 -8.80 -13.42 5.36
N ARG A 115 -8.36 -12.37 6.06
CA ARG A 115 -9.04 -11.85 7.25
C ARG A 115 -10.23 -10.93 6.92
N GLY A 116 -10.28 -10.35 5.72
CA GLY A 116 -11.25 -9.30 5.36
C GLY A 116 -11.00 -7.94 6.02
N THR A 117 -9.84 -7.75 6.64
CA THR A 117 -9.46 -6.51 7.35
C THR A 117 -7.94 -6.39 7.46
N PRO A 118 -7.37 -5.18 7.50
CA PRO A 118 -8.00 -3.86 7.35
C PRO A 118 -8.43 -3.58 5.89
N PRO A 119 -9.14 -2.46 5.61
CA PRO A 119 -9.46 -2.06 4.23
C PRO A 119 -8.18 -1.81 3.43
N ILE A 120 -8.20 -2.16 2.16
CA ILE A 120 -7.05 -2.05 1.26
C ILE A 120 -7.42 -1.22 0.04
N VAL A 121 -6.61 -0.17 -0.19
CA VAL A 121 -6.63 0.62 -1.42
C VAL A 121 -5.39 0.29 -2.24
N THR A 122 -5.53 0.03 -3.53
CA THR A 122 -4.40 -0.23 -4.42
C THR A 122 -4.41 0.67 -5.64
N VAL A 123 -3.23 1.19 -5.98
CA VAL A 123 -3.03 2.14 -7.07
C VAL A 123 -2.03 1.56 -8.08
N PRO A 124 -2.53 0.96 -9.16
CA PRO A 124 -1.69 0.37 -10.19
C PRO A 124 -0.82 1.41 -10.91
N CYS A 125 0.44 1.06 -11.16
CA CYS A 125 1.37 1.83 -11.99
C CYS A 125 2.10 0.87 -12.94
N LEU A 126 1.68 0.82 -14.19
CA LEU A 126 2.11 -0.15 -15.19
C LEU A 126 2.36 0.54 -16.53
N LYS A 127 3.15 -0.12 -17.39
CA LYS A 127 3.21 0.22 -18.81
C LYS A 127 1.94 -0.25 -19.53
N MET A 128 1.55 0.44 -20.60
CA MET A 128 0.32 0.14 -21.36
C MET A 128 0.26 -1.32 -21.84
N ASP A 129 1.37 -1.90 -22.27
CA ASP A 129 1.41 -3.30 -22.73
C ASP A 129 1.03 -4.29 -21.63
N LEU A 130 1.41 -3.99 -20.37
CA LEU A 130 1.02 -4.79 -19.21
C LEU A 130 -0.45 -4.58 -18.82
N VAL A 131 -0.97 -3.37 -18.98
CA VAL A 131 -2.42 -3.09 -18.78
C VAL A 131 -3.26 -3.90 -19.77
N ARG A 132 -2.81 -4.05 -21.02
CA ARG A 132 -3.50 -4.84 -22.05
C ARG A 132 -3.37 -6.36 -21.87
N HIS A 133 -2.47 -6.82 -21.00
CA HIS A 133 -2.28 -8.25 -20.78
C HIS A 133 -3.49 -8.86 -20.07
N PRO A 134 -4.05 -10.00 -20.58
CA PRO A 134 -5.27 -10.60 -20.04
C PRO A 134 -5.22 -10.94 -18.54
N ALA A 135 -4.03 -11.24 -18.01
CA ALA A 135 -3.86 -11.51 -16.59
C ALA A 135 -4.17 -10.28 -15.72
N PHE A 136 -3.81 -9.08 -16.18
CA PHE A 136 -4.06 -7.86 -15.42
C PHE A 136 -5.55 -7.59 -15.21
N SER A 137 -6.33 -7.57 -16.30
CA SER A 137 -7.78 -7.32 -16.21
C SER A 137 -8.49 -8.37 -15.36
N ARG A 138 -8.09 -9.64 -15.47
CA ARG A 138 -8.62 -10.73 -14.64
C ARG A 138 -8.29 -10.53 -13.18
N SER A 139 -7.05 -10.22 -12.85
CA SER A 139 -6.59 -10.00 -11.47
C SER A 139 -7.27 -8.80 -10.83
N ILE A 140 -7.43 -7.68 -11.56
CA ILE A 140 -8.16 -6.50 -11.08
C ILE A 140 -9.64 -6.84 -10.80
N ALA A 141 -10.29 -7.60 -11.67
CA ALA A 141 -11.67 -8.02 -11.49
C ALA A 141 -11.83 -8.86 -10.21
N LEU A 142 -10.95 -9.85 -10.00
CA LEU A 142 -10.94 -10.68 -8.79
C LEU A 142 -10.70 -9.86 -7.52
N LEU A 143 -9.70 -8.98 -7.51
CA LEU A 143 -9.41 -8.14 -6.34
C LEU A 143 -10.61 -7.24 -5.99
N ARG A 144 -11.27 -6.65 -6.99
CA ARG A 144 -12.50 -5.85 -6.78
C ARG A 144 -13.66 -6.69 -6.24
N GLU A 145 -13.87 -7.89 -6.78
CA GLU A 145 -14.88 -8.85 -6.29
C GLU A 145 -14.65 -9.19 -4.81
N TRP A 146 -13.38 -9.27 -4.38
CA TRP A 146 -13.01 -9.55 -2.99
C TRP A 146 -12.96 -8.31 -2.09
N GLY A 147 -13.48 -7.17 -2.55
CA GLY A 147 -13.62 -5.94 -1.76
C GLY A 147 -12.38 -5.06 -1.72
N ILE A 148 -11.39 -5.27 -2.57
CA ILE A 148 -10.23 -4.38 -2.69
C ILE A 148 -10.59 -3.15 -3.50
N HIS A 149 -10.27 -1.97 -2.97
CA HIS A 149 -10.48 -0.70 -3.67
C HIS A 149 -9.35 -0.45 -4.67
N VAL A 150 -9.58 -0.81 -5.93
CA VAL A 150 -8.61 -0.67 -7.01
C VAL A 150 -8.84 0.65 -7.75
N LEU A 151 -7.96 1.61 -7.53
CA LEU A 151 -7.95 2.92 -8.20
C LEU A 151 -7.20 2.82 -9.52
N HIS A 152 -7.89 2.36 -10.54
CA HIS A 152 -7.38 2.25 -11.91
C HIS A 152 -8.42 2.81 -12.88
N GLU A 153 -8.14 4.00 -13.39
CA GLU A 153 -9.02 4.79 -14.26
C GLU A 153 -8.25 5.21 -15.52
N PRO A 154 -7.99 4.30 -16.46
CA PRO A 154 -7.10 4.53 -17.59
C PRO A 154 -7.63 5.59 -18.58
N GLU A 155 -8.91 5.89 -18.55
CA GLU A 155 -9.53 6.95 -19.39
C GLU A 155 -9.21 8.34 -18.84
N ARG A 156 -9.12 8.51 -17.51
CA ARG A 156 -8.75 9.77 -16.85
C ARG A 156 -7.24 9.89 -16.65
N TYR A 157 -6.62 8.79 -16.29
CA TYR A 157 -5.18 8.70 -15.97
C TYR A 157 -4.55 7.57 -16.81
N PRO A 158 -4.23 7.86 -18.10
CA PRO A 158 -3.67 6.83 -18.98
C PRO A 158 -2.31 6.35 -18.47
N SER A 159 -2.09 5.04 -18.57
CA SER A 159 -0.87 4.39 -18.11
C SER A 159 0.39 5.05 -18.74
N PRO A 160 1.46 5.28 -17.97
CA PRO A 160 1.70 4.77 -16.61
C PRO A 160 1.25 5.71 -15.47
N LEU A 161 0.42 6.71 -15.74
CA LEU A 161 -0.03 7.63 -14.71
C LEU A 161 -0.87 6.90 -13.64
N MET A 162 -0.72 7.35 -12.40
CA MET A 162 -1.55 6.91 -11.27
C MET A 162 -2.65 7.95 -11.01
N VAL A 163 -3.69 7.52 -10.31
CA VAL A 163 -4.69 8.42 -9.72
C VAL A 163 -3.98 9.41 -8.78
N PRO A 164 -4.34 10.71 -8.77
CA PRO A 164 -3.71 11.71 -7.93
C PRO A 164 -3.88 11.45 -6.44
N LEU A 165 -2.91 11.90 -5.63
CA LEU A 165 -2.88 11.63 -4.19
C LEU A 165 -4.12 12.14 -3.44
N ASN A 166 -4.70 13.28 -3.84
CA ASN A 166 -5.92 13.80 -3.22
C ASN A 166 -7.13 12.86 -3.40
N GLU A 167 -7.26 12.19 -4.54
CA GLU A 167 -8.32 11.19 -4.77
C GLU A 167 -8.04 9.88 -4.00
N ILE A 168 -6.77 9.49 -3.91
CA ILE A 168 -6.34 8.36 -3.08
C ILE A 168 -6.68 8.59 -1.61
N LEU A 169 -6.37 9.79 -1.08
CA LEU A 169 -6.68 10.18 0.29
C LEU A 169 -8.19 10.21 0.56
N ALA A 170 -8.98 10.70 -0.37
CA ALA A 170 -10.44 10.69 -0.26
C ALA A 170 -10.97 9.25 -0.14
N THR A 171 -10.48 8.34 -0.98
CA THR A 171 -10.86 6.92 -0.92
C THR A 171 -10.42 6.26 0.40
N LEU A 172 -9.19 6.54 0.88
CA LEU A 172 -8.73 6.03 2.17
C LEU A 172 -9.65 6.44 3.32
N LEU A 173 -10.07 7.71 3.34
CA LEU A 173 -10.99 8.22 4.36
C LEU A 173 -12.37 7.54 4.28
N GLU A 174 -12.91 7.38 3.09
CA GLU A 174 -14.20 6.70 2.87
C GLU A 174 -14.19 5.25 3.38
N VAL A 175 -13.17 4.48 3.00
CA VAL A 175 -13.11 3.04 3.34
C VAL A 175 -12.82 2.79 4.82
N THR A 176 -12.13 3.72 5.49
CA THR A 176 -11.88 3.60 6.94
C THR A 176 -13.09 3.96 7.77
N HIS A 177 -13.90 4.94 7.37
CA HIS A 177 -15.13 5.30 8.08
C HIS A 177 -16.26 4.28 7.87
N SER A 178 -16.25 3.54 6.76
CA SER A 178 -17.31 2.56 6.45
C SER A 178 -17.17 1.25 7.24
N ASN A 179 -16.04 1.03 7.91
CA ASN A 179 -15.72 -0.19 8.66
C ASN A 179 -15.67 0.01 10.18
N GLY A 180 -16.11 1.17 10.69
CA GLY A 180 -16.16 1.54 12.10
C GLY A 180 -17.51 1.29 12.78
#